data_bcf24b47ae807d273bba1d78d1bc127a
#
_entry.id   bcf24b47ae807d273bba1d78d1bc127a
#
_cell.length_a   1.000
_cell.length_b   1.000
_cell.length_c   1.000
_cell.angle_alpha   90.00
_cell.angle_beta   90.00
_cell.angle_gamma   90.00
#
_symmetry.space_group_name_H-M   'P 1'
#
loop_
_entity.id
_entity.type
_entity.pdbx_description
1 polymer ?
#
loop_
_entity_poly.entity_id
_entity_poly.type
_entity_poly.pdbx_seq_one_letter_code
_entity_poly.pdbx_strand_id
1 'polypeptide(L)'
;MLWAIQTFLPLSGKTNPTGRSSHFRKRCRHLSGILVGLLIFNGCAAVSIKNWQQHAAQLPAQFELHTVPFYPQEKYQCGPASLAMALGWSGLQIAPDDLTPQVFTPALKGSLQPAMVAAARRHGRVAYEIAGANALLKEIAAGHPVIVLQNLGLSWIPLWHYAVVIGYDLGAEVVILHSGVTNQKITALRTFDNTWARGKYWGLVVLPPDRLPATAEENSYLKAVVGLENARQWTAAIAAYKAALSRWQQSFSAHIGLGNSYYALGNLKSAEEVLLMTTRRFPEQGVAFNNLAQVLWEQGKKQEALKAARHAVMLGGPLVDEFQKTLEQIQADTP
;
A
#
# COMPACT_ATOMS: atom_id res chain seq x y z
N MET A 1 26.04 7.93 8.84
CA MET A 1 25.78 7.08 7.67
C MET A 1 25.35 5.69 8.11
N LEU A 2 24.24 5.56 8.84
CA LEU A 2 23.70 4.28 9.35
C LEU A 2 22.17 4.38 9.42
N TRP A 3 21.55 4.26 8.24
CA TRP A 3 20.11 4.36 8.05
C TRP A 3 19.54 3.05 7.54
N ALA A 4 19.83 1.95 8.16
CA ALA A 4 19.31 0.67 7.72
C ALA A 4 19.12 -0.31 8.86
N ILE A 5 18.27 0.04 9.84
CA ILE A 5 17.73 -0.99 10.74
C ILE A 5 16.21 -0.91 10.70
N GLN A 6 15.67 -1.17 9.52
CA GLN A 6 14.30 -1.63 9.35
C GLN A 6 14.35 -3.12 9.06
N THR A 7 14.56 -3.92 10.09
CA THR A 7 14.43 -5.37 9.95
C THR A 7 12.97 -5.76 10.08
N PHE A 8 12.28 -5.83 8.93
CA PHE A 8 11.13 -6.72 8.81
C PHE A 8 11.68 -8.15 8.80
N LEU A 9 11.42 -8.93 9.84
CA LEU A 9 11.69 -10.37 9.87
C LEU A 9 10.89 -11.05 8.75
N PRO A 10 11.52 -11.84 7.86
CA PRO A 10 10.77 -12.62 6.89
C PRO A 10 10.11 -13.81 7.61
N LEU A 11 8.80 -13.90 7.49
CA LEU A 11 8.08 -15.13 7.84
C LEU A 11 8.46 -16.24 6.86
N SER A 12 9.21 -17.23 7.35
CA SER A 12 9.61 -18.40 6.60
C SER A 12 8.42 -19.33 6.37
N GLY A 13 7.89 -19.33 5.15
CA GLY A 13 6.99 -20.38 4.67
C GLY A 13 7.79 -21.57 4.16
N LYS A 14 7.77 -22.69 4.86
CA LYS A 14 8.33 -23.97 4.39
C LYS A 14 7.44 -24.55 3.32
N THR A 15 7.98 -24.68 2.11
CA THR A 15 7.44 -25.55 1.06
C THR A 15 8.13 -26.91 1.13
N ASN A 16 7.36 -27.97 1.21
CA ASN A 16 7.86 -29.33 0.98
C ASN A 16 7.25 -29.89 -0.32
N PRO A 17 8.04 -30.45 -1.22
CA PRO A 17 7.58 -31.14 -2.40
C PRO A 17 7.78 -32.66 -2.29
N THR A 18 6.75 -33.45 -2.52
CA THR A 18 6.80 -34.87 -2.95
C THR A 18 5.43 -35.22 -3.51
N GLY A 19 5.23 -35.96 -4.54
CA GLY A 19 6.01 -36.84 -5.38
C GLY A 19 5.11 -37.55 -6.39
N ARG A 20 5.69 -37.88 -7.53
CA ARG A 20 5.49 -38.98 -8.47
C ARG A 20 4.09 -39.59 -8.75
N SER A 21 3.66 -39.39 -9.95
CA SER A 21 3.49 -40.37 -11.07
C SER A 21 2.63 -41.61 -10.84
N SER A 22 1.62 -41.80 -11.71
CA SER A 22 1.56 -43.03 -12.54
C SER A 22 0.47 -42.93 -13.61
N HIS A 23 0.85 -43.37 -14.78
CA HIS A 23 0.01 -43.62 -15.97
C HIS A 23 -1.08 -44.65 -15.70
N PHE A 24 -2.28 -44.46 -16.22
CA PHE A 24 -2.99 -45.58 -16.86
C PHE A 24 -3.89 -45.08 -17.99
N ARG A 25 -3.66 -45.66 -19.19
CA ARG A 25 -4.52 -45.56 -20.39
C ARG A 25 -5.80 -46.37 -20.16
N LYS A 26 -6.95 -45.89 -20.65
CA LYS A 26 -7.83 -46.72 -21.52
C LYS A 26 -8.83 -45.85 -22.26
N ARG A 27 -8.92 -46.17 -23.58
CA ARG A 27 -9.94 -45.70 -24.54
C ARG A 27 -11.31 -46.26 -24.19
N CYS A 28 -12.40 -45.49 -24.43
CA CYS A 28 -13.51 -45.89 -25.31
C CYS A 28 -14.66 -44.87 -25.34
N ARG A 29 -15.03 -44.50 -26.58
CA ARG A 29 -16.37 -44.35 -27.20
C ARG A 29 -17.24 -43.15 -26.84
N HIS A 30 -17.30 -42.36 -27.77
CA HIS A 30 -18.19 -41.58 -28.63
C HIS A 30 -19.68 -41.51 -28.24
N LEU A 31 -20.23 -40.30 -28.51
CA LEU A 31 -21.62 -39.91 -28.72
C LEU A 31 -22.53 -39.87 -27.47
N SER A 32 -22.46 -38.72 -26.76
CA SER A 32 -23.60 -38.07 -26.07
C SER A 32 -23.14 -36.73 -25.46
N GLY A 33 -22.35 -35.93 -26.18
CA GLY A 33 -21.60 -34.76 -25.63
C GLY A 33 -22.13 -33.38 -25.99
N ILE A 34 -23.21 -33.21 -26.75
CA ILE A 34 -23.54 -31.86 -27.26
C ILE A 34 -24.61 -31.10 -26.44
N LEU A 35 -25.39 -31.77 -25.61
CA LEU A 35 -26.46 -31.10 -24.86
C LEU A 35 -26.06 -30.65 -23.42
N VAL A 36 -24.92 -31.09 -22.89
CA VAL A 36 -24.47 -30.71 -21.53
C VAL A 36 -23.57 -29.45 -21.52
N GLY A 37 -23.03 -29.07 -22.67
CA GLY A 37 -22.10 -27.94 -22.81
C GLY A 37 -22.72 -26.55 -22.63
N LEU A 38 -24.06 -26.40 -22.78
CA LEU A 38 -24.72 -25.09 -22.73
C LEU A 38 -25.18 -24.66 -21.33
N LEU A 39 -25.15 -25.54 -20.34
CA LEU A 39 -25.59 -25.23 -18.96
C LEU A 39 -24.44 -24.82 -18.03
N ILE A 40 -23.18 -24.95 -18.43
CA ILE A 40 -22.02 -24.66 -17.55
C ILE A 40 -21.58 -23.18 -17.62
N PHE A 41 -21.96 -22.45 -18.69
CA PHE A 41 -21.54 -21.05 -18.86
C PHE A 41 -22.28 -20.03 -18.01
N ASN A 42 -23.47 -20.37 -17.49
CA ASN A 42 -24.22 -19.42 -16.65
C ASN A 42 -23.87 -19.46 -15.14
N GLY A 43 -23.18 -20.51 -14.67
CA GLY A 43 -22.87 -20.67 -13.25
C GLY A 43 -21.78 -19.74 -12.73
N CYS A 44 -20.71 -19.51 -13.49
CA CYS A 44 -19.58 -18.67 -13.05
C CYS A 44 -19.94 -17.18 -12.96
N ALA A 45 -20.86 -16.70 -13.81
CA ALA A 45 -21.26 -15.29 -13.80
C ALA A 45 -22.14 -14.93 -12.61
N ALA A 46 -23.06 -15.83 -12.22
CA ALA A 46 -23.93 -15.64 -11.07
C ALA A 46 -23.18 -15.69 -9.74
N VAL A 47 -22.08 -16.45 -9.67
CA VAL A 47 -21.20 -16.52 -8.48
C VAL A 47 -20.43 -15.22 -8.27
N SER A 48 -19.94 -14.58 -9.35
CA SER A 48 -19.20 -13.31 -9.25
C SER A 48 -20.08 -12.17 -8.70
N ILE A 49 -21.28 -11.97 -9.23
CA ILE A 49 -22.19 -10.89 -8.79
C ILE A 49 -22.68 -11.12 -7.36
N LYS A 50 -23.04 -12.36 -6.99
CA LYS A 50 -23.42 -12.68 -5.60
C LYS A 50 -22.28 -12.36 -4.61
N ASN A 51 -21.04 -12.56 -5.02
CA ASN A 51 -19.89 -12.24 -4.20
C ASN A 51 -19.77 -10.73 -3.92
N TRP A 52 -19.99 -9.89 -4.94
CA TRP A 52 -20.03 -8.43 -4.77
C TRP A 52 -21.14 -7.98 -3.82
N GLN A 53 -22.35 -8.52 -3.97
CA GLN A 53 -23.49 -8.23 -3.10
C GLN A 53 -23.27 -8.69 -1.66
N GLN A 54 -22.64 -9.84 -1.43
CA GLN A 54 -22.29 -10.32 -0.09
C GLN A 54 -21.29 -9.39 0.61
N HIS A 55 -20.31 -8.86 -0.10
CA HIS A 55 -19.34 -7.92 0.45
C HIS A 55 -19.96 -6.55 0.78
N ALA A 56 -21.09 -6.22 0.18
CA ALA A 56 -21.77 -4.95 0.37
C ALA A 56 -22.87 -4.97 1.44
N ALA A 57 -23.13 -6.09 2.13
CA ALA A 57 -24.24 -6.23 3.07
C ALA A 57 -24.30 -5.16 4.18
N GLN A 58 -23.18 -4.49 4.47
CA GLN A 58 -23.06 -3.42 5.47
C GLN A 58 -22.68 -2.06 4.84
N LEU A 59 -22.68 -1.94 3.52
CA LEU A 59 -22.31 -0.74 2.79
C LEU A 59 -23.54 -0.15 2.10
N PRO A 60 -23.51 1.16 1.74
CA PRO A 60 -24.56 1.74 0.89
C PRO A 60 -24.72 0.94 -0.41
N ALA A 61 -25.98 0.76 -0.86
CA ALA A 61 -26.25 0.07 -2.12
C ALA A 61 -25.67 0.78 -3.34
N GLN A 62 -25.48 2.11 -3.23
CA GLN A 62 -24.85 2.97 -4.22
C GLN A 62 -24.02 4.05 -3.56
N PHE A 63 -22.92 4.42 -4.19
CA PHE A 63 -22.08 5.54 -3.75
C PHE A 63 -21.31 6.12 -4.95
N GLU A 64 -21.19 7.45 -5.01
CA GLU A 64 -20.45 8.13 -6.06
C GLU A 64 -19.69 9.34 -5.53
N LEU A 65 -18.45 9.48 -5.96
CA LEU A 65 -17.54 10.59 -5.68
C LEU A 65 -17.59 11.62 -6.82
N HIS A 66 -18.08 12.82 -6.52
CA HIS A 66 -18.18 13.91 -7.50
C HIS A 66 -16.98 14.87 -7.45
N THR A 67 -16.08 14.71 -6.51
CA THR A 67 -14.93 15.63 -6.28
C THR A 67 -13.63 15.16 -6.91
N VAL A 68 -13.62 14.02 -7.59
CA VAL A 68 -12.44 13.50 -8.28
C VAL A 68 -12.28 14.27 -9.61
N PRO A 69 -11.17 14.98 -9.83
CA PRO A 69 -10.96 15.68 -11.09
C PRO A 69 -10.84 14.67 -12.23
N PHE A 70 -11.29 15.10 -13.42
CA PHE A 70 -11.15 14.28 -14.62
C PHE A 70 -10.09 14.87 -15.56
N TYR A 71 -9.13 14.02 -15.94
CA TYR A 71 -8.14 14.31 -16.98
C TYR A 71 -8.32 13.30 -18.12
N PRO A 72 -8.70 13.75 -19.33
CA PRO A 72 -8.78 12.88 -20.50
C PRO A 72 -7.44 12.17 -20.75
N GLN A 73 -7.49 10.88 -21.03
CA GLN A 73 -6.30 10.07 -21.19
C GLN A 73 -5.93 10.01 -22.68
N GLU A 74 -4.83 10.63 -23.04
CA GLU A 74 -4.23 10.45 -24.34
C GLU A 74 -3.64 9.05 -24.51
N LYS A 75 -3.21 8.71 -25.73
CA LYS A 75 -2.66 7.38 -26.03
C LYS A 75 -1.46 7.08 -25.13
N TYR A 76 -1.51 5.97 -24.42
CA TYR A 76 -0.52 5.49 -23.43
C TYR A 76 -0.40 6.30 -22.13
N GLN A 77 -1.21 7.34 -21.94
CA GLN A 77 -1.18 8.22 -20.77
C GLN A 77 -2.15 7.82 -19.64
N CYS A 78 -2.70 6.60 -19.68
CA CYS A 78 -3.65 6.15 -18.66
C CYS A 78 -3.06 6.14 -17.24
N GLY A 79 -1.77 5.79 -17.07
CA GLY A 79 -1.09 5.83 -15.79
C GLY A 79 -0.95 7.23 -15.22
N PRO A 80 -0.25 8.16 -15.91
CA PRO A 80 -0.11 9.54 -15.46
C PRO A 80 -1.44 10.22 -15.17
N ALA A 81 -2.43 10.09 -16.07
CA ALA A 81 -3.74 10.71 -15.87
C ALA A 81 -4.51 10.14 -14.68
N SER A 82 -4.53 8.80 -14.49
CA SER A 82 -5.17 8.19 -13.32
C SER A 82 -4.50 8.60 -12.01
N LEU A 83 -3.17 8.73 -12.00
CA LEU A 83 -2.45 9.21 -10.82
C LEU A 83 -2.74 10.69 -10.55
N ALA A 84 -2.79 11.53 -11.59
CA ALA A 84 -3.15 12.96 -11.47
C ALA A 84 -4.55 13.12 -10.85
N MET A 85 -5.54 12.32 -11.29
CA MET A 85 -6.90 12.33 -10.75
C MET A 85 -6.91 12.01 -9.25
N ALA A 86 -6.21 10.96 -8.83
CA ALA A 86 -6.13 10.56 -7.43
C ALA A 86 -5.35 11.57 -6.57
N LEU A 87 -4.24 12.12 -7.07
CA LEU A 87 -3.48 13.18 -6.42
C LEU A 87 -4.33 14.45 -6.28
N GLY A 88 -5.04 14.84 -7.33
CA GLY A 88 -5.93 16.01 -7.34
C GLY A 88 -7.04 15.87 -6.30
N TRP A 89 -7.69 14.70 -6.20
CA TRP A 89 -8.65 14.40 -5.16
C TRP A 89 -8.01 14.48 -3.75
N SER A 90 -6.76 14.05 -3.60
CA SER A 90 -6.02 14.11 -2.32
C SER A 90 -5.55 15.52 -1.95
N GLY A 91 -5.88 16.55 -2.74
CA GLY A 91 -5.52 17.94 -2.51
C GLY A 91 -4.21 18.39 -3.20
N LEU A 92 -3.65 17.60 -4.13
CA LEU A 92 -2.45 17.96 -4.90
C LEU A 92 -2.77 18.06 -6.40
N GLN A 93 -2.87 19.27 -6.90
CA GLN A 93 -3.08 19.55 -8.32
C GLN A 93 -1.75 19.39 -9.09
N ILE A 94 -1.59 18.27 -9.78
CA ILE A 94 -0.42 17.95 -10.61
C ILE A 94 -0.94 17.53 -11.97
N ALA A 95 -0.42 18.15 -13.05
CA ALA A 95 -0.83 17.78 -14.39
C ALA A 95 -0.31 16.36 -14.78
N PRO A 96 -1.05 15.62 -15.62
CA PRO A 96 -0.59 14.31 -16.11
C PRO A 96 0.80 14.39 -16.77
N ASP A 97 1.10 15.47 -17.49
CA ASP A 97 2.38 15.66 -18.18
C ASP A 97 3.56 15.73 -17.20
N ASP A 98 3.37 16.33 -16.02
CA ASP A 98 4.40 16.41 -14.97
C ASP A 98 4.66 15.04 -14.31
N LEU A 99 3.69 14.15 -14.36
CA LEU A 99 3.80 12.78 -13.85
C LEU A 99 4.35 11.81 -14.89
N THR A 100 4.22 12.12 -16.18
CA THR A 100 4.69 11.25 -17.27
C THR A 100 6.15 10.82 -17.13
N PRO A 101 7.12 11.71 -16.86
CA PRO A 101 8.52 11.30 -16.66
C PRO A 101 8.73 10.38 -15.46
N GLN A 102 7.80 10.38 -14.51
CA GLN A 102 7.90 9.63 -13.26
C GLN A 102 7.32 8.24 -13.33
N VAL A 103 6.32 8.01 -14.19
CA VAL A 103 5.56 6.74 -14.19
C VAL A 103 5.52 6.06 -15.56
N PHE A 104 5.73 6.77 -16.65
CA PHE A 104 5.68 6.20 -17.99
C PHE A 104 6.98 5.48 -18.35
N THR A 105 6.87 4.28 -18.90
CA THR A 105 7.99 3.47 -19.38
C THR A 105 7.89 3.38 -20.90
N PRO A 106 8.71 4.10 -21.68
CA PRO A 106 8.59 4.16 -23.15
C PRO A 106 8.64 2.79 -23.83
N ALA A 107 9.55 1.92 -23.39
CA ALA A 107 9.72 0.58 -23.95
C ALA A 107 8.47 -0.31 -23.80
N LEU A 108 7.66 -0.07 -22.76
CA LEU A 108 6.42 -0.81 -22.48
C LEU A 108 5.18 -0.06 -23.00
N LYS A 109 5.33 1.15 -23.50
CA LYS A 109 4.23 2.05 -23.88
C LYS A 109 3.13 2.13 -22.80
N GLY A 110 3.55 2.26 -21.54
CA GLY A 110 2.64 2.25 -20.39
C GLY A 110 3.36 2.49 -19.07
N SER A 111 2.63 2.39 -17.98
CA SER A 111 3.13 2.58 -16.61
C SER A 111 3.11 1.27 -15.83
N LEU A 112 4.14 1.05 -15.02
CA LEU A 112 4.18 -0.08 -14.09
C LEU A 112 3.57 0.31 -12.74
N GLN A 113 2.90 -0.64 -12.08
CA GLN A 113 2.32 -0.46 -10.74
C GLN A 113 3.34 0.08 -9.72
N PRO A 114 4.58 -0.44 -9.61
CA PRO A 114 5.57 0.12 -8.68
C PRO A 114 5.94 1.58 -8.98
N ALA A 115 5.93 2.00 -10.25
CA ALA A 115 6.21 3.39 -10.61
C ALA A 115 5.08 4.32 -10.16
N MET A 116 3.81 3.90 -10.28
CA MET A 116 2.64 4.62 -9.78
C MET A 116 2.70 4.80 -8.27
N VAL A 117 3.00 3.71 -7.54
CA VAL A 117 3.16 3.72 -6.08
C VAL A 117 4.31 4.65 -5.66
N ALA A 118 5.47 4.53 -6.31
CA ALA A 118 6.64 5.37 -6.00
C ALA A 118 6.38 6.86 -6.28
N ALA A 119 5.67 7.18 -7.36
CA ALA A 119 5.34 8.57 -7.69
C ALA A 119 4.39 9.18 -6.64
N ALA A 120 3.33 8.49 -6.23
CA ALA A 120 2.45 8.96 -5.16
C ALA A 120 3.23 9.27 -3.88
N ARG A 121 4.19 8.38 -3.51
CA ARG A 121 5.06 8.57 -2.33
C ARG A 121 5.98 9.77 -2.46
N ARG A 122 6.59 9.99 -3.64
CA ARG A 122 7.43 11.20 -3.88
C ARG A 122 6.66 12.50 -3.70
N HIS A 123 5.35 12.46 -3.94
CA HIS A 123 4.45 13.60 -3.71
C HIS A 123 3.85 13.63 -2.29
N GLY A 124 4.43 12.89 -1.34
CA GLY A 124 4.03 12.90 0.07
C GLY A 124 2.64 12.33 0.32
N ARG A 125 2.16 11.40 -0.51
CA ARG A 125 0.88 10.72 -0.32
C ARG A 125 1.09 9.27 0.11
N VAL A 126 0.23 8.80 1.02
CA VAL A 126 0.18 7.38 1.36
C VAL A 126 -0.35 6.64 0.13
N ALA A 127 0.48 5.74 -0.40
CA ALA A 127 0.13 4.86 -1.51
C ALA A 127 -0.16 3.47 -0.93
N TYR A 128 -1.45 3.16 -0.76
CA TYR A 128 -1.91 1.92 -0.14
C TYR A 128 -2.52 0.99 -1.18
N GLU A 129 -1.88 -0.16 -1.36
CA GLU A 129 -2.34 -1.17 -2.31
C GLU A 129 -3.43 -2.03 -1.70
N ILE A 130 -4.48 -2.27 -2.47
CA ILE A 130 -5.60 -3.14 -2.11
C ILE A 130 -5.82 -4.21 -3.17
N ALA A 131 -6.56 -5.25 -2.82
CA ALA A 131 -6.97 -6.27 -3.77
C ALA A 131 -8.39 -6.77 -3.48
N GLY A 132 -9.17 -6.97 -4.57
CA GLY A 132 -10.48 -7.61 -4.51
C GLY A 132 -11.65 -6.66 -4.24
N ALA A 133 -12.84 -7.17 -4.57
CA ALA A 133 -14.09 -6.43 -4.57
C ALA A 133 -14.46 -5.84 -3.19
N ASN A 134 -14.25 -6.61 -2.12
CA ASN A 134 -14.54 -6.15 -0.76
C ASN A 134 -13.76 -4.90 -0.38
N ALA A 135 -12.45 -4.89 -0.67
CA ALA A 135 -11.60 -3.75 -0.37
C ALA A 135 -11.99 -2.53 -1.22
N LEU A 136 -12.23 -2.73 -2.52
CA LEU A 136 -12.67 -1.68 -3.42
C LEU A 136 -13.97 -1.02 -2.94
N LEU A 137 -15.00 -1.80 -2.63
CA LEU A 137 -16.29 -1.27 -2.17
C LEU A 137 -16.15 -0.49 -0.87
N LYS A 138 -15.36 -0.98 0.09
CA LYS A 138 -15.11 -0.29 1.37
C LYS A 138 -14.41 1.05 1.18
N GLU A 139 -13.39 1.10 0.31
CA GLU A 139 -12.68 2.35 0.04
C GLU A 139 -13.59 3.37 -0.66
N ILE A 140 -14.35 2.95 -1.68
CA ILE A 140 -15.28 3.85 -2.38
C ILE A 140 -16.36 4.35 -1.41
N ALA A 141 -16.96 3.48 -0.61
CA ALA A 141 -17.98 3.85 0.37
C ALA A 141 -17.45 4.79 1.47
N ALA A 142 -16.15 4.73 1.76
CA ALA A 142 -15.46 5.65 2.66
C ALA A 142 -15.06 6.98 2.00
N GLY A 143 -15.38 7.16 0.73
CA GLY A 143 -15.09 8.38 -0.02
C GLY A 143 -13.71 8.39 -0.69
N HIS A 144 -13.04 7.25 -0.82
CA HIS A 144 -11.69 7.16 -1.39
C HIS A 144 -11.74 6.61 -2.82
N PRO A 145 -11.32 7.38 -3.86
CA PRO A 145 -11.20 6.88 -5.21
C PRO A 145 -10.07 5.85 -5.31
N VAL A 146 -10.25 4.87 -6.18
CA VAL A 146 -9.29 3.77 -6.34
C VAL A 146 -8.80 3.70 -7.77
N ILE A 147 -7.48 3.82 -7.97
CA ILE A 147 -6.85 3.51 -9.26
C ILE A 147 -6.84 1.99 -9.40
N VAL A 148 -7.34 1.48 -10.52
CA VAL A 148 -7.37 0.07 -10.83
C VAL A 148 -6.61 -0.24 -12.12
N LEU A 149 -5.99 -1.43 -12.19
CA LEU A 149 -5.36 -1.93 -13.42
C LEU A 149 -6.25 -3.00 -14.03
N GLN A 150 -6.73 -2.75 -15.23
CA GLN A 150 -7.56 -3.67 -16.01
C GLN A 150 -6.78 -4.21 -17.22
N ASN A 151 -7.10 -5.44 -17.64
CA ASN A 151 -6.75 -5.91 -18.97
C ASN A 151 -8.02 -5.91 -19.83
N LEU A 152 -8.14 -4.93 -20.71
CA LEU A 152 -9.28 -4.76 -21.61
C LEU A 152 -9.22 -5.70 -22.83
N GLY A 153 -8.07 -6.35 -23.06
CA GLY A 153 -7.84 -7.33 -24.11
C GLY A 153 -8.07 -8.76 -23.65
N LEU A 154 -7.52 -9.69 -24.39
CA LEU A 154 -7.53 -11.12 -24.07
C LEU A 154 -6.31 -11.48 -23.19
N SER A 155 -6.35 -12.62 -22.51
CA SER A 155 -5.24 -13.04 -21.64
C SER A 155 -3.92 -13.20 -22.37
N TRP A 156 -3.96 -13.60 -23.64
CA TRP A 156 -2.78 -13.80 -24.51
C TRP A 156 -2.45 -12.61 -25.41
N ILE A 157 -3.33 -11.60 -25.50
CA ILE A 157 -3.09 -10.30 -26.14
C ILE A 157 -3.59 -9.24 -25.19
N PRO A 158 -2.82 -8.90 -24.14
CA PRO A 158 -3.28 -7.97 -23.12
C PRO A 158 -3.30 -6.52 -23.62
N LEU A 159 -4.35 -5.81 -23.25
CA LEU A 159 -4.47 -4.36 -23.39
C LEU A 159 -4.60 -3.76 -21.98
N TRP A 160 -3.47 -3.44 -21.38
CA TRP A 160 -3.41 -2.89 -20.04
C TRP A 160 -3.93 -1.45 -19.99
N HIS A 161 -4.75 -1.17 -19.00
CA HIS A 161 -5.39 0.12 -18.86
C HIS A 161 -5.60 0.48 -17.38
N TYR A 162 -5.18 1.69 -17.00
CA TYR A 162 -5.51 2.27 -15.71
C TYR A 162 -6.78 3.10 -15.82
N ALA A 163 -7.64 2.96 -14.81
CA ALA A 163 -8.83 3.78 -14.62
C ALA A 163 -8.96 4.15 -13.13
N VAL A 164 -9.76 5.15 -12.82
CA VAL A 164 -10.09 5.52 -11.44
C VAL A 164 -11.55 5.16 -11.17
N VAL A 165 -11.77 4.24 -10.25
CA VAL A 165 -13.12 3.94 -9.74
C VAL A 165 -13.53 5.09 -8.82
N ILE A 166 -14.70 5.67 -9.11
CA ILE A 166 -15.26 6.79 -8.36
C ILE A 166 -16.63 6.47 -7.77
N GLY A 167 -17.23 5.32 -8.13
CA GLY A 167 -18.53 4.94 -7.62
C GLY A 167 -18.97 3.55 -8.04
N TYR A 168 -20.07 3.14 -7.46
CA TYR A 168 -20.77 1.91 -7.79
C TYR A 168 -22.28 2.05 -7.52
N ASP A 169 -23.10 1.28 -8.24
CA ASP A 169 -24.48 1.00 -7.95
C ASP A 169 -24.71 -0.52 -8.07
N LEU A 170 -24.94 -1.15 -6.93
CA LEU A 170 -25.12 -2.61 -6.86
C LEU A 170 -26.52 -3.05 -7.26
N GLY A 171 -27.50 -2.16 -7.16
CA GLY A 171 -28.86 -2.41 -7.65
C GLY A 171 -28.93 -2.42 -9.17
N ALA A 172 -28.23 -1.49 -9.80
CA ALA A 172 -28.06 -1.43 -11.25
C ALA A 172 -26.94 -2.32 -11.80
N GLU A 173 -26.17 -2.99 -10.91
CA GLU A 173 -25.01 -3.82 -11.25
C GLU A 173 -23.96 -3.09 -12.09
N VAL A 174 -23.57 -1.88 -11.68
CA VAL A 174 -22.58 -1.06 -12.39
C VAL A 174 -21.49 -0.52 -11.48
N VAL A 175 -20.34 -0.21 -12.10
CA VAL A 175 -19.23 0.57 -11.53
C VAL A 175 -19.05 1.83 -12.35
N ILE A 176 -18.77 2.95 -11.67
CA ILE A 176 -18.58 4.26 -12.28
C ILE A 176 -17.08 4.59 -12.26
N LEU A 177 -16.52 4.92 -13.41
CA LEU A 177 -15.09 5.08 -13.63
C LEU A 177 -14.78 6.41 -14.33
N HIS A 178 -13.65 7.03 -13.99
CA HIS A 178 -12.93 7.91 -14.92
C HIS A 178 -12.00 7.05 -15.74
N SER A 179 -12.23 6.95 -17.05
CA SER A 179 -11.54 5.98 -17.91
C SER A 179 -11.42 6.45 -19.36
N GLY A 180 -10.21 6.44 -19.88
CA GLY A 180 -9.94 6.92 -21.24
C GLY A 180 -10.33 8.39 -21.41
N VAL A 181 -11.13 8.67 -22.41
CA VAL A 181 -11.65 10.03 -22.69
C VAL A 181 -13.05 10.25 -22.08
N THR A 182 -13.54 9.31 -21.28
CA THR A 182 -14.89 9.33 -20.74
C THR A 182 -14.89 9.64 -19.26
N ASN A 183 -15.46 10.79 -18.92
CA ASN A 183 -15.80 11.16 -17.55
C ASN A 183 -17.02 10.34 -17.09
N GLN A 184 -17.01 9.81 -15.85
CA GLN A 184 -18.12 9.04 -15.27
C GLN A 184 -18.61 7.88 -16.15
N LYS A 185 -17.69 7.11 -16.71
CA LYS A 185 -18.02 5.95 -17.54
C LYS A 185 -18.74 4.88 -16.72
N ILE A 186 -19.99 4.63 -17.03
CA ILE A 186 -20.77 3.54 -16.45
C ILE A 186 -20.36 2.23 -17.11
N THR A 187 -19.97 1.26 -16.32
CA THR A 187 -19.50 -0.06 -16.78
C THR A 187 -20.25 -1.15 -16.02
N ALA A 188 -20.85 -2.11 -16.77
CA ALA A 188 -21.49 -3.26 -16.14
C ALA A 188 -20.51 -3.99 -15.20
N LEU A 189 -20.97 -4.31 -13.99
CA LEU A 189 -20.15 -4.91 -12.93
C LEU A 189 -19.44 -6.19 -13.40
N ARG A 190 -20.13 -7.03 -14.16
CA ARG A 190 -19.56 -8.24 -14.75
C ARG A 190 -18.39 -7.94 -15.69
N THR A 191 -18.51 -6.91 -16.53
CA THR A 191 -17.45 -6.51 -17.46
C THR A 191 -16.24 -5.97 -16.71
N PHE A 192 -16.50 -5.13 -15.70
CA PHE A 192 -15.47 -4.59 -14.83
C PHE A 192 -14.74 -5.70 -14.08
N ASP A 193 -15.46 -6.59 -13.42
CA ASP A 193 -14.91 -7.71 -12.66
C ASP A 193 -14.00 -8.58 -13.53
N ASN A 194 -14.46 -8.98 -14.71
CA ASN A 194 -13.68 -9.79 -15.65
C ASN A 194 -12.40 -9.11 -16.14
N THR A 195 -12.44 -7.80 -16.39
CA THR A 195 -11.26 -7.07 -16.86
C THR A 195 -10.28 -6.79 -15.72
N TRP A 196 -10.79 -6.51 -14.53
CA TRP A 196 -10.00 -6.27 -13.35
C TRP A 196 -9.40 -7.56 -12.75
N ALA A 197 -10.14 -8.68 -12.81
CA ALA A 197 -9.61 -10.01 -12.43
C ALA A 197 -8.35 -10.37 -13.23
N ARG A 198 -8.31 -10.04 -14.54
CA ARG A 198 -7.10 -10.22 -15.35
C ARG A 198 -5.93 -9.32 -14.91
N GLY A 199 -6.21 -8.21 -14.24
CA GLY A 199 -5.26 -7.35 -13.52
C GLY A 199 -4.97 -7.81 -12.08
N LYS A 200 -5.34 -9.04 -11.71
CA LYS A 200 -5.20 -9.62 -10.37
C LYS A 200 -5.92 -8.82 -9.29
N TYR A 201 -7.01 -8.17 -9.64
CA TYR A 201 -7.77 -7.31 -8.72
C TYR A 201 -6.94 -6.22 -8.03
N TRP A 202 -5.86 -5.78 -8.66
CA TRP A 202 -4.99 -4.75 -8.10
C TRP A 202 -5.69 -3.39 -8.08
N GLY A 203 -5.61 -2.72 -6.93
CA GLY A 203 -6.05 -1.35 -6.74
C GLY A 203 -5.06 -0.54 -5.91
N LEU A 204 -5.03 0.76 -6.13
CA LEU A 204 -4.19 1.72 -5.41
C LEU A 204 -5.05 2.87 -4.87
N VAL A 205 -5.04 3.03 -3.56
CA VAL A 205 -5.61 4.17 -2.85
C VAL A 205 -4.51 5.18 -2.57
N VAL A 206 -4.74 6.45 -2.93
CA VAL A 206 -3.77 7.55 -2.76
C VAL A 206 -4.39 8.57 -1.80
N LEU A 207 -3.87 8.63 -0.58
CA LEU A 207 -4.47 9.43 0.50
C LEU A 207 -3.54 10.54 1.01
N PRO A 208 -4.11 11.64 1.54
CA PRO A 208 -3.37 12.53 2.42
C PRO A 208 -2.71 11.74 3.56
N PRO A 209 -1.52 12.13 4.05
CA PRO A 209 -0.77 11.31 5.00
C PRO A 209 -1.42 11.20 6.40
N ASP A 210 -2.33 12.10 6.73
CA ASP A 210 -3.10 12.12 7.97
C ASP A 210 -4.38 11.26 7.94
N ARG A 211 -4.66 10.59 6.81
CA ARG A 211 -5.83 9.73 6.62
C ARG A 211 -5.46 8.26 6.51
N LEU A 212 -6.27 7.41 7.15
CA LEU A 212 -6.16 5.96 7.04
C LEU A 212 -7.08 5.43 5.93
N PRO A 213 -6.61 4.46 5.12
CA PRO A 213 -7.52 3.69 4.27
C PRO A 213 -8.63 3.03 5.10
N ALA A 214 -9.82 2.91 4.54
CA ALA A 214 -10.94 2.22 5.21
C ALA A 214 -10.61 0.73 5.48
N THR A 215 -9.80 0.15 4.60
CA THR A 215 -9.32 -1.24 4.67
C THR A 215 -7.95 -1.38 5.34
N ALA A 216 -7.45 -0.34 6.02
CA ALA A 216 -6.13 -0.36 6.60
C ALA A 216 -5.97 -1.47 7.65
N GLU A 217 -4.97 -2.29 7.43
CA GLU A 217 -4.40 -3.24 8.38
C GLU A 217 -3.02 -2.74 8.80
N GLU A 218 -2.65 -2.89 10.07
CA GLU A 218 -1.46 -2.27 10.66
C GLU A 218 -0.20 -2.50 9.81
N ASN A 219 0.17 -3.76 9.59
CA ASN A 219 1.41 -4.09 8.87
C ASN A 219 1.42 -3.56 7.43
N SER A 220 0.30 -3.67 6.73
CA SER A 220 0.17 -3.19 5.34
C SER A 220 0.24 -1.66 5.28
N TYR A 221 -0.38 -0.97 6.24
CA TYR A 221 -0.33 0.48 6.32
C TYR A 221 1.08 0.98 6.66
N LEU A 222 1.72 0.40 7.68
CA LEU A 222 3.08 0.78 8.05
C LEU A 222 4.08 0.55 6.92
N LYS A 223 3.92 -0.50 6.13
CA LYS A 223 4.71 -0.71 4.90
C LYS A 223 4.50 0.44 3.89
N ALA A 224 3.29 0.97 3.77
CA ALA A 224 3.05 2.13 2.91
C ALA A 224 3.71 3.40 3.46
N VAL A 225 3.70 3.60 4.80
CA VAL A 225 4.35 4.73 5.48
C VAL A 225 5.87 4.68 5.35
N VAL A 226 6.50 3.50 5.51
CA VAL A 226 7.92 3.28 5.24
C VAL A 226 8.28 3.70 3.80
N GLY A 227 7.37 3.52 2.87
CA GLY A 227 7.54 4.03 1.51
C GLY A 227 7.64 5.56 1.40
N LEU A 228 7.06 6.32 2.34
CA LEU A 228 7.26 7.76 2.45
C LEU A 228 8.66 8.09 2.98
N GLU A 229 9.14 7.37 3.97
CA GLU A 229 10.52 7.51 4.47
C GLU A 229 11.54 7.25 3.37
N ASN A 230 11.37 6.17 2.59
CA ASN A 230 12.23 5.84 1.45
C ASN A 230 12.21 6.94 0.37
N ALA A 231 11.10 7.66 0.24
CA ALA A 231 10.98 8.84 -0.62
C ALA A 231 11.44 10.14 0.06
N ARG A 232 11.99 10.08 1.29
CA ARG A 232 12.42 11.21 2.13
C ARG A 232 11.30 12.23 2.40
N GLN A 233 10.05 11.78 2.41
CA GLN A 233 8.88 12.61 2.71
C GLN A 233 8.59 12.60 4.22
N TRP A 234 9.56 13.07 5.02
CA TRP A 234 9.56 12.94 6.48
C TRP A 234 8.35 13.58 7.15
N THR A 235 7.93 14.76 6.69
CA THR A 235 6.74 15.44 7.21
C THR A 235 5.47 14.61 6.96
N ALA A 236 5.36 14.02 5.78
CA ALA A 236 4.25 13.13 5.45
C ALA A 236 4.32 11.81 6.27
N ALA A 237 5.52 11.25 6.45
CA ALA A 237 5.71 10.06 7.27
C ALA A 237 5.28 10.32 8.74
N ILE A 238 5.68 11.46 9.31
CA ILE A 238 5.26 11.88 10.66
C ILE A 238 3.74 11.94 10.77
N ALA A 239 3.05 12.57 9.81
CA ALA A 239 1.59 12.65 9.81
C ALA A 239 0.95 11.26 9.71
N ALA A 240 1.49 10.38 8.83
CA ALA A 240 1.00 9.03 8.64
C ALA A 240 1.24 8.13 9.87
N TYR A 241 2.37 8.23 10.55
CA TYR A 241 2.59 7.51 11.81
C TYR A 241 1.67 8.00 12.94
N LYS A 242 1.39 9.30 13.01
CA LYS A 242 0.39 9.82 13.96
C LYS A 242 -1.00 9.27 13.65
N ALA A 243 -1.40 9.20 12.39
CA ALA A 243 -2.65 8.57 11.97
C ALA A 243 -2.66 7.07 12.33
N ALA A 244 -1.54 6.35 12.15
CA ALA A 244 -1.42 4.96 12.59
C ALA A 244 -1.64 4.82 14.10
N LEU A 245 -0.98 5.65 14.90
CA LEU A 245 -1.06 5.61 16.36
C LEU A 245 -2.42 6.01 16.92
N SER A 246 -3.24 6.77 16.18
CA SER A 246 -4.63 7.03 16.58
C SER A 246 -5.49 5.77 16.57
N ARG A 247 -5.17 4.80 15.70
CA ARG A 247 -5.88 3.51 15.56
C ARG A 247 -5.17 2.37 16.29
N TRP A 248 -3.85 2.28 16.16
CA TRP A 248 -3.01 1.22 16.74
C TRP A 248 -2.06 1.81 17.78
N GLN A 249 -2.63 2.23 18.90
CA GLN A 249 -1.90 2.90 19.96
C GLN A 249 -0.74 2.11 20.55
N GLN A 250 -0.77 0.77 20.44
CA GLN A 250 0.26 -0.14 20.93
C GLN A 250 1.25 -0.57 19.84
N SER A 251 1.25 0.07 18.69
CA SER A 251 2.18 -0.25 17.60
C SER A 251 3.60 0.22 17.91
N PHE A 252 4.47 -0.71 18.31
CA PHE A 252 5.89 -0.42 18.52
C PHE A 252 6.54 0.15 17.26
N SER A 253 6.27 -0.47 16.09
CA SER A 253 6.82 -0.01 14.81
C SER A 253 6.40 1.41 14.44
N ALA A 254 5.15 1.79 14.74
CA ALA A 254 4.67 3.16 14.48
C ALA A 254 5.34 4.19 15.41
N HIS A 255 5.56 3.84 16.68
CA HIS A 255 6.29 4.69 17.61
C HIS A 255 7.75 4.90 17.18
N ILE A 256 8.45 3.82 16.80
CA ILE A 256 9.83 3.90 16.31
C ILE A 256 9.90 4.70 15.02
N GLY A 257 9.02 4.42 14.05
CA GLY A 257 8.98 5.16 12.78
C GLY A 257 8.71 6.65 12.98
N LEU A 258 7.82 7.01 13.91
CA LEU A 258 7.56 8.41 14.26
C LEU A 258 8.82 9.09 14.84
N GLY A 259 9.50 8.44 15.79
CA GLY A 259 10.75 8.94 16.37
C GLY A 259 11.84 9.13 15.34
N ASN A 260 12.03 8.12 14.48
CA ASN A 260 13.01 8.14 13.39
C ASN A 260 12.70 9.22 12.33
N SER A 261 11.42 9.42 12.01
CA SER A 261 11.02 10.45 11.05
C SER A 261 11.27 11.87 11.59
N TYR A 262 11.02 12.11 12.88
CA TYR A 262 11.40 13.36 13.53
C TYR A 262 12.92 13.58 13.53
N TYR A 263 13.67 12.53 13.86
CA TYR A 263 15.13 12.57 13.83
C TYR A 263 15.65 12.90 12.41
N ALA A 264 15.14 12.24 11.39
CA ALA A 264 15.49 12.49 9.99
C ALA A 264 15.19 13.90 9.50
N LEU A 265 14.14 14.51 10.08
CA LEU A 265 13.80 15.91 9.82
C LEU A 265 14.69 16.90 10.60
N GLY A 266 15.59 16.42 11.46
CA GLY A 266 16.43 17.25 12.34
C GLY A 266 15.69 17.78 13.58
N ASN A 267 14.44 17.36 13.81
CA ASN A 267 13.70 17.75 15.02
C ASN A 267 14.04 16.82 16.19
N LEU A 268 15.27 17.01 16.73
CA LEU A 268 15.81 16.17 17.79
C LEU A 268 14.97 16.22 19.06
N LYS A 269 14.34 17.35 19.38
CA LYS A 269 13.48 17.49 20.55
C LYS A 269 12.25 16.59 20.45
N SER A 270 11.53 16.65 19.35
CA SER A 270 10.35 15.77 19.15
C SER A 270 10.75 14.30 19.03
N ALA A 271 11.91 13.99 18.42
CA ALA A 271 12.45 12.63 18.38
C ALA A 271 12.69 12.08 19.79
N GLU A 272 13.36 12.87 20.65
CA GLU A 272 13.60 12.52 22.07
C GLU A 272 12.27 12.26 22.81
N GLU A 273 11.31 13.18 22.72
CA GLU A 273 10.02 13.06 23.39
C GLU A 273 9.30 11.74 23.02
N VAL A 274 9.24 11.44 21.72
CA VAL A 274 8.61 10.22 21.21
C VAL A 274 9.38 8.97 21.64
N LEU A 275 10.71 8.96 21.49
CA LEU A 275 11.51 7.78 21.82
C LEU A 275 11.56 7.53 23.34
N LEU A 276 11.60 8.59 24.16
CA LEU A 276 11.51 8.46 25.62
C LEU A 276 10.16 7.87 26.04
N MET A 277 9.05 8.29 25.42
CA MET A 277 7.74 7.68 25.65
C MET A 277 7.74 6.21 25.18
N THR A 278 8.38 5.91 24.07
CA THR A 278 8.49 4.55 23.52
C THR A 278 9.26 3.63 24.46
N THR A 279 10.39 4.07 25.04
CA THR A 279 11.15 3.25 26.01
C THR A 279 10.35 2.95 27.28
N ARG A 280 9.50 3.88 27.72
CA ARG A 280 8.61 3.66 28.88
C ARG A 280 7.48 2.67 28.59
N ARG A 281 6.98 2.69 27.36
CA ARG A 281 5.86 1.85 26.94
C ARG A 281 6.30 0.43 26.56
N PHE A 282 7.53 0.30 26.06
CA PHE A 282 8.12 -0.94 25.58
C PHE A 282 9.52 -1.14 26.20
N PRO A 283 9.60 -1.36 27.52
CA PRO A 283 10.87 -1.37 28.24
C PRO A 283 11.83 -2.50 27.89
N GLU A 284 11.34 -3.57 27.26
CA GLU A 284 12.15 -4.69 26.76
C GLU A 284 12.69 -4.49 25.32
N GLN A 285 12.37 -3.40 24.67
CA GLN A 285 12.75 -3.18 23.27
C GLN A 285 14.04 -2.38 23.15
N GLY A 286 15.18 -3.05 23.03
CA GLY A 286 16.50 -2.44 22.90
C GLY A 286 16.63 -1.39 21.80
N VAL A 287 15.90 -1.58 20.67
CA VAL A 287 15.86 -0.62 19.55
C VAL A 287 15.41 0.78 20.00
N ALA A 288 14.42 0.88 20.90
CA ALA A 288 13.92 2.16 21.36
C ALA A 288 15.00 2.91 22.17
N PHE A 289 15.72 2.20 23.03
CA PHE A 289 16.82 2.77 23.84
C PHE A 289 18.02 3.14 22.96
N ASN A 290 18.35 2.32 21.95
CA ASN A 290 19.41 2.63 21.02
C ASN A 290 19.15 3.91 20.20
N ASN A 291 17.92 4.05 19.70
CA ASN A 291 17.54 5.22 18.90
C ASN A 291 17.45 6.46 19.80
N LEU A 292 16.97 6.31 21.05
CA LEU A 292 17.02 7.39 22.03
C LEU A 292 18.45 7.82 22.36
N ALA A 293 19.38 6.85 22.50
CA ALA A 293 20.78 7.14 22.75
C ALA A 293 21.41 7.99 21.64
N GLN A 294 21.14 7.66 20.39
CA GLN A 294 21.59 8.41 19.22
C GLN A 294 21.10 9.86 19.24
N VAL A 295 19.80 10.05 19.49
CA VAL A 295 19.19 11.38 19.58
C VAL A 295 19.77 12.21 20.72
N LEU A 296 19.93 11.62 21.89
CA LEU A 296 20.52 12.29 23.07
C LEU A 296 21.98 12.67 22.83
N TRP A 297 22.75 11.80 22.17
CA TRP A 297 24.14 12.07 21.82
C TRP A 297 24.26 13.28 20.88
N GLU A 298 23.45 13.33 19.81
CA GLU A 298 23.46 14.48 18.89
C GLU A 298 22.97 15.78 19.53
N GLN A 299 22.21 15.71 20.64
CA GLN A 299 21.84 16.87 21.45
C GLN A 299 22.95 17.29 22.44
N GLY A 300 24.08 16.56 22.51
CA GLY A 300 25.14 16.78 23.51
C GLY A 300 24.81 16.26 24.92
N LYS A 301 23.70 15.54 25.12
CA LYS A 301 23.27 14.93 26.38
C LYS A 301 23.99 13.60 26.63
N LYS A 302 25.33 13.66 26.68
CA LYS A 302 26.21 12.50 26.63
C LYS A 302 25.99 11.46 27.72
N GLN A 303 25.81 11.88 28.97
CA GLN A 303 25.61 10.95 30.07
C GLN A 303 24.30 10.17 29.95
N GLU A 304 23.25 10.83 29.51
CA GLU A 304 21.95 10.21 29.25
C GLU A 304 22.01 9.26 28.05
N ALA A 305 22.73 9.65 26.98
CA ALA A 305 22.98 8.83 25.81
C ALA A 305 23.72 7.52 26.19
N LEU A 306 24.81 7.62 26.98
CA LEU A 306 25.53 6.44 27.47
C LEU A 306 24.65 5.51 28.31
N LYS A 307 23.78 6.08 29.17
CA LYS A 307 22.86 5.28 29.97
C LYS A 307 21.86 4.52 29.08
N ALA A 308 21.29 5.19 28.09
CA ALA A 308 20.36 4.57 27.15
C ALA A 308 21.04 3.49 26.28
N ALA A 309 22.25 3.77 25.73
CA ALA A 309 23.01 2.82 24.92
C ALA A 309 23.38 1.55 25.73
N ARG A 310 23.88 1.70 26.95
CA ARG A 310 24.18 0.55 27.83
C ARG A 310 22.93 -0.29 28.11
N HIS A 311 21.79 0.37 28.31
CA HIS A 311 20.52 -0.34 28.53
C HIS A 311 20.10 -1.12 27.30
N ALA A 312 20.25 -0.56 26.08
CA ALA A 312 19.99 -1.28 24.84
C ALA A 312 20.86 -2.54 24.70
N VAL A 313 22.19 -2.43 24.97
CA VAL A 313 23.12 -3.57 24.96
C VAL A 313 22.72 -4.62 26.00
N MET A 314 22.35 -4.21 27.20
CA MET A 314 21.92 -5.12 28.28
C MET A 314 20.67 -5.92 27.92
N LEU A 315 19.73 -5.32 27.18
CA LEU A 315 18.52 -6.01 26.70
C LEU A 315 18.84 -7.06 25.64
N GLY A 316 19.97 -6.91 24.91
CA GLY A 316 20.40 -7.87 23.91
C GLY A 316 19.48 -7.94 22.68
N GLY A 317 19.36 -9.13 22.11
CA GLY A 317 18.51 -9.41 20.96
C GLY A 317 19.25 -9.40 19.61
N PRO A 318 18.53 -9.53 18.48
CA PRO A 318 19.14 -9.71 17.15
C PRO A 318 20.01 -8.53 16.67
N LEU A 319 19.87 -7.36 17.27
CA LEU A 319 20.56 -6.13 16.91
C LEU A 319 21.58 -5.68 17.95
N VAL A 320 21.97 -6.57 18.88
CA VAL A 320 22.91 -6.23 19.96
C VAL A 320 24.25 -5.71 19.45
N ASP A 321 24.76 -6.23 18.33
CA ASP A 321 26.01 -5.77 17.73
C ASP A 321 25.90 -4.30 17.25
N GLU A 322 24.73 -3.89 16.75
CA GLU A 322 24.48 -2.50 16.36
C GLU A 322 24.37 -1.59 17.60
N PHE A 323 23.76 -2.08 18.67
CA PHE A 323 23.68 -1.35 19.94
C PHE A 323 25.07 -1.16 20.55
N GLN A 324 25.92 -2.19 20.46
CA GLN A 324 27.29 -2.12 20.91
C GLN A 324 28.10 -1.06 20.14
N LYS A 325 27.95 -1.03 18.80
CA LYS A 325 28.59 0.01 17.97
C LYS A 325 28.16 1.43 18.36
N THR A 326 26.84 1.63 18.61
CA THR A 326 26.34 2.93 19.08
C THR A 326 26.96 3.31 20.42
N LEU A 327 27.06 2.37 21.37
CA LEU A 327 27.70 2.61 22.67
C LEU A 327 29.17 3.01 22.51
N GLU A 328 29.93 2.28 21.70
CA GLU A 328 31.35 2.56 21.43
C GLU A 328 31.57 3.93 20.79
N GLN A 329 30.71 4.30 19.81
CA GLN A 329 30.76 5.62 19.19
C GLN A 329 30.56 6.75 20.20
N ILE A 330 29.55 6.63 21.08
CA ILE A 330 29.29 7.63 22.11
C ILE A 330 30.44 7.70 23.13
N GLN A 331 31.08 6.56 23.45
CA GLN A 331 32.27 6.51 24.34
C GLN A 331 33.50 7.16 23.71
N ALA A 332 33.78 6.86 22.44
CA ALA A 332 34.94 7.38 21.71
C ALA A 332 34.89 8.91 21.53
N ASP A 333 33.71 9.51 21.45
CA ASP A 333 33.53 10.96 21.39
C ASP A 333 33.72 11.63 22.78
N THR A 334 34.27 10.89 23.76
CA THR A 334 34.61 11.43 25.11
C THR A 334 36.05 11.94 25.08
N PRO A 335 36.30 13.27 25.30
CA PRO A 335 37.64 13.81 25.49
C PRO A 335 38.35 13.21 26.71
#